data_897c529d8a4d3ca5807e6566a209bd3b
#
_entry.id   897c529d8a4d3ca5807e6566a209bd3b
#
_cell.length_a   1.000
_cell.length_b   1.000
_cell.length_c   1.000
_cell.angle_alpha   90.00
_cell.angle_beta   90.00
_cell.angle_gamma   90.00
#
_symmetry.space_group_name_H-M   'P 1'
#
loop_
_entity.id
_entity.type
_entity.pdbx_description
1 polymer ?
#
loop_
_entity_poly.entity_id
_entity_poly.type
_entity_poly.pdbx_seq_one_letter_code
_entity_poly.pdbx_strand_id
1 'polypeptide(L)'
;MDDNLSLSEKIKARYRSMYTGVFYRRYILGLWAMAEGIIYDMFDTARHVLSNLSDLVNTNYYVSCDYGTQNATVFLLWCKERSGRWVCCREYYYSGRDEERQKTDTEYADDLEQWLAGIKPVKIIIDPSAASFIAELKKRGYTIKKAKNDVLDGIRFVASLLNQGEIAISDQCPNTIKEFASYIWDEKAAEQGVDKPVKQFDHA
;
A
#
# COMPACT_ATOMS: atom_id res chain seq x y z
N MET A 1 6.13 24.93 -12.39
CA MET A 1 5.67 25.42 -11.06
C MET A 1 6.57 26.55 -10.53
N ASP A 2 7.88 26.47 -10.71
CA ASP A 2 8.84 27.45 -10.17
C ASP A 2 8.63 28.85 -10.73
N ASP A 3 8.18 28.97 -11.98
CA ASP A 3 7.87 30.23 -12.66
C ASP A 3 6.55 30.88 -12.20
N ASN A 4 5.78 30.22 -11.34
CA ASN A 4 4.54 30.79 -10.83
C ASN A 4 4.82 31.69 -9.61
N LEU A 5 4.85 32.99 -9.87
CA LEU A 5 5.12 34.02 -8.87
C LEU A 5 4.02 34.17 -7.80
N SER A 6 2.82 33.64 -8.04
CA SER A 6 1.72 33.69 -7.07
C SER A 6 1.83 32.63 -5.96
N LEU A 7 2.71 31.64 -6.12
CA LEU A 7 2.94 30.60 -5.11
C LEU A 7 4.08 30.98 -4.16
N SER A 8 3.81 30.96 -2.86
CA SER A 8 4.85 31.14 -1.85
C SER A 8 5.86 29.99 -1.88
N GLU A 9 7.11 30.25 -1.49
CA GLU A 9 8.15 29.20 -1.42
C GLU A 9 7.78 28.06 -0.49
N LYS A 10 7.01 28.31 0.57
CA LYS A 10 6.46 27.28 1.47
C LYS A 10 5.52 26.33 0.72
N ILE A 11 4.67 26.86 -0.14
CA ILE A 11 3.74 26.06 -0.96
C ILE A 11 4.54 25.27 -2.00
N LYS A 12 5.49 25.90 -2.68
CA LYS A 12 6.36 25.22 -3.66
C LYS A 12 7.15 24.08 -3.02
N ALA A 13 7.75 24.30 -1.86
CA ALA A 13 8.49 23.29 -1.10
C ALA A 13 7.60 22.10 -0.73
N ARG A 14 6.36 22.37 -0.27
CA ARG A 14 5.38 21.32 0.03
C ARG A 14 5.05 20.48 -1.20
N TYR A 15 4.77 21.08 -2.34
CA TYR A 15 4.49 20.33 -3.57
C TYR A 15 5.68 19.51 -4.05
N ARG A 16 6.91 20.06 -3.97
CA ARG A 16 8.13 19.32 -4.32
C ARG A 16 8.33 18.08 -3.43
N SER A 17 7.96 18.14 -2.15
CA SER A 17 8.04 16.99 -1.25
C SER A 17 6.95 15.95 -1.44
N MET A 18 5.81 16.33 -2.06
CA MET A 18 4.66 15.42 -2.26
C MET A 18 4.78 14.57 -3.53
N TYR A 19 5.51 15.03 -4.54
CA TYR A 19 5.59 14.34 -5.82
C TYR A 19 6.98 13.76 -6.06
N THR A 20 7.03 12.59 -6.71
CA THR A 20 8.25 11.88 -7.10
C THR A 20 8.09 11.27 -8.50
N GLY A 21 9.17 10.76 -9.08
CA GLY A 21 9.16 10.03 -10.34
C GLY A 21 8.47 10.78 -11.48
N VAL A 22 7.62 10.09 -12.22
CA VAL A 22 6.86 10.66 -13.35
C VAL A 22 5.95 11.80 -12.93
N PHE A 23 5.34 11.73 -11.73
CA PHE A 23 4.44 12.78 -11.24
C PHE A 23 5.19 14.06 -10.89
N TYR A 24 6.42 13.98 -10.37
CA TYR A 24 7.27 15.16 -10.19
C TYR A 24 7.61 15.82 -11.53
N ARG A 25 8.04 15.02 -12.51
CA ARG A 25 8.35 15.51 -13.85
C ARG A 25 7.17 16.27 -14.49
N ARG A 26 5.96 15.70 -14.39
CA ARG A 26 4.73 16.28 -14.97
C ARG A 26 4.20 17.48 -14.20
N TYR A 27 4.01 17.36 -12.89
CA TYR A 27 3.28 18.35 -12.09
C TYR A 27 4.18 19.47 -11.54
N ILE A 28 5.45 19.17 -11.29
CA ILE A 28 6.39 20.17 -10.77
C ILE A 28 7.20 20.82 -11.89
N LEU A 29 7.79 20.00 -12.75
CA LEU A 29 8.64 20.51 -13.85
C LEU A 29 7.85 20.87 -15.11
N GLY A 30 6.59 20.42 -15.25
CA GLY A 30 5.77 20.69 -16.44
C GLY A 30 6.24 19.94 -17.70
N LEU A 31 6.95 18.84 -17.54
CA LEU A 31 7.48 18.04 -18.63
C LEU A 31 6.47 17.00 -19.11
N TRP A 32 6.47 16.75 -20.41
CA TRP A 32 5.82 15.56 -20.97
C TRP A 32 6.72 14.35 -20.67
N ALA A 33 6.29 13.48 -19.75
CA ALA A 33 7.03 12.31 -19.35
C ALA A 33 6.13 11.07 -19.37
N MET A 34 6.63 9.97 -19.93
CA MET A 34 5.94 8.68 -19.89
C MET A 34 6.15 8.03 -18.51
N ALA A 35 5.16 7.25 -18.09
CA ALA A 35 5.26 6.42 -16.90
C ALA A 35 5.96 5.11 -17.29
N GLU A 36 7.21 4.95 -16.86
CA GLU A 36 8.06 3.81 -17.21
C GLU A 36 8.95 3.40 -16.03
N GLY A 37 9.36 2.13 -16.01
CA GLY A 37 10.21 1.58 -14.96
C GLY A 37 9.48 1.32 -13.65
N ILE A 38 10.23 1.32 -12.56
CA ILE A 38 9.73 1.05 -11.19
C ILE A 38 8.84 2.20 -10.71
N ILE A 39 7.68 1.86 -10.17
CA ILE A 39 6.69 2.84 -9.66
C ILE A 39 7.21 3.53 -8.41
N TYR A 40 7.75 2.77 -7.47
CA TYR A 40 8.27 3.27 -6.20
C TYR A 40 9.80 3.35 -6.20
N ASP A 41 10.36 4.09 -7.16
CA ASP A 41 11.82 4.29 -7.32
C ASP A 41 12.48 4.95 -6.10
N MET A 42 11.67 5.63 -5.27
CA MET A 42 12.11 6.21 -4.00
C MET A 42 12.20 5.21 -2.85
N PHE A 43 11.70 3.97 -3.02
CA PHE A 43 11.75 2.96 -1.97
C PHE A 43 13.20 2.51 -1.74
N ASP A 44 13.66 2.71 -0.51
CA ASP A 44 15.00 2.36 -0.05
C ASP A 44 14.89 1.51 1.21
N THR A 45 15.40 0.30 1.17
CA THR A 45 15.34 -0.63 2.30
C THR A 45 16.05 -0.11 3.54
N ALA A 46 17.15 0.63 3.39
CA ALA A 46 17.85 1.22 4.53
C ALA A 46 17.04 2.31 5.24
N ARG A 47 16.12 2.96 4.53
CA ARG A 47 15.28 4.05 5.05
C ARG A 47 13.90 3.58 5.46
N HIS A 48 13.31 2.65 4.70
CA HIS A 48 11.90 2.31 4.81
C HIS A 48 11.64 0.94 5.45
N VAL A 49 12.67 0.11 5.66
CA VAL A 49 12.51 -1.18 6.32
C VAL A 49 13.03 -1.12 7.75
N LEU A 50 12.22 -1.61 8.69
CA LEU A 50 12.52 -1.62 10.11
C LEU A 50 12.74 -3.06 10.60
N SER A 51 13.87 -3.32 11.24
CA SER A 51 14.15 -4.58 11.93
C SER A 51 13.76 -4.56 13.42
N ASN A 52 13.46 -3.38 13.96
CA ASN A 52 13.05 -3.22 15.35
C ASN A 52 11.75 -2.41 15.42
N LEU A 53 10.77 -2.95 16.13
CA LEU A 53 9.44 -2.37 16.30
C LEU A 53 9.18 -1.88 17.73
N SER A 54 10.24 -1.64 18.54
CA SER A 54 10.11 -1.23 19.95
C SER A 54 9.44 0.14 20.14
N ASP A 55 9.48 1.00 19.12
CA ASP A 55 8.91 2.35 19.19
C ASP A 55 7.44 2.42 18.78
N LEU A 56 6.81 1.27 18.53
CA LEU A 56 5.39 1.23 18.22
C LEU A 56 4.56 1.62 19.45
N VAL A 57 3.72 2.63 19.28
CA VAL A 57 2.76 3.04 20.30
C VAL A 57 1.51 2.17 20.19
N ASN A 58 1.33 1.35 21.18
CA ASN A 58 0.42 0.23 21.23
C ASN A 58 -1.04 0.64 21.45
N THR A 59 -1.65 1.41 20.55
CA THR A 59 -3.01 1.87 20.80
C THR A 59 -4.03 1.54 19.74
N ASN A 60 -3.71 1.66 18.46
CA ASN A 60 -4.68 1.47 17.39
C ASN A 60 -4.07 0.72 16.23
N TYR A 61 -4.57 -0.50 15.99
CA TYR A 61 -4.21 -1.30 14.83
C TYR A 61 -5.28 -1.22 13.75
N TYR A 62 -4.82 -1.26 12.51
CA TYR A 62 -5.67 -1.30 11.32
C TYR A 62 -5.21 -2.45 10.44
N VAL A 63 -6.13 -3.03 9.69
CA VAL A 63 -5.79 -4.06 8.70
C VAL A 63 -6.18 -3.52 7.33
N SER A 64 -5.26 -3.56 6.37
CA SER A 64 -5.61 -3.53 4.96
C SER A 64 -5.68 -4.94 4.42
N CYS A 65 -6.65 -5.21 3.55
CA CYS A 65 -6.88 -6.52 2.98
C CYS A 65 -7.06 -6.40 1.47
N ASP A 66 -6.19 -7.07 0.73
CA ASP A 66 -6.45 -7.46 -0.65
C ASP A 66 -6.97 -8.90 -0.66
N TYR A 67 -8.19 -9.11 -1.19
CA TYR A 67 -8.85 -10.39 -1.19
C TYR A 67 -8.91 -10.97 -2.59
N GLY A 68 -8.14 -12.02 -2.82
CA GLY A 68 -8.11 -12.76 -4.08
C GLY A 68 -8.57 -14.21 -3.90
N THR A 69 -9.43 -14.69 -4.80
CA THR A 69 -9.85 -16.10 -4.81
C THR A 69 -8.87 -17.00 -5.54
N GLN A 70 -8.29 -16.52 -6.64
CA GLN A 70 -7.24 -17.20 -7.42
C GLN A 70 -5.88 -16.55 -7.25
N ASN A 71 -5.87 -15.24 -7.06
CA ASN A 71 -4.69 -14.45 -6.75
C ASN A 71 -4.39 -14.52 -5.23
N ALA A 72 -3.32 -13.88 -4.81
CA ALA A 72 -3.00 -13.83 -3.40
C ALA A 72 -4.07 -13.09 -2.60
N THR A 73 -4.37 -13.61 -1.40
CA THR A 73 -5.05 -12.87 -0.34
C THR A 73 -4.00 -12.37 0.63
N VAL A 74 -4.01 -11.07 0.88
CA VAL A 74 -3.01 -10.41 1.72
C VAL A 74 -3.68 -9.62 2.84
N PHE A 75 -3.19 -9.78 4.06
CA PHE A 75 -3.53 -8.92 5.19
C PHE A 75 -2.28 -8.20 5.66
N LEU A 76 -2.34 -6.88 5.78
CA LEU A 76 -1.27 -6.07 6.33
C LEU A 76 -1.74 -5.41 7.62
N LEU A 77 -0.98 -5.59 8.69
CA LEU A 77 -1.25 -4.99 10.00
C LEU A 77 -0.51 -3.66 10.12
N TRP A 78 -1.24 -2.60 10.35
CA TRP A 78 -0.74 -1.24 10.43
C TRP A 78 -0.91 -0.66 11.82
N CYS A 79 0.10 0.05 12.28
CA CYS A 79 0.02 0.89 13.48
C CYS A 79 0.85 2.16 13.29
N LYS A 80 0.88 3.02 14.31
CA LYS A 80 1.72 4.20 14.31
C LYS A 80 2.86 4.08 15.31
N GLU A 81 4.01 4.58 14.90
CA GLU A 81 5.10 4.88 15.83
C GLU A 81 4.77 6.09 16.70
N ARG A 82 5.58 6.29 17.74
CA ARG A 82 5.54 7.49 18.58
C ARG A 82 5.77 8.78 17.80
N SER A 83 6.55 8.74 16.73
CA SER A 83 6.78 9.84 15.79
C SER A 83 5.54 10.23 14.97
N GLY A 84 4.52 9.36 14.90
CA GLY A 84 3.35 9.49 14.07
C GLY A 84 3.46 8.80 12.71
N ARG A 85 4.62 8.23 12.36
CA ARG A 85 4.85 7.45 11.14
C ARG A 85 4.00 6.19 11.14
N TRP A 86 3.42 5.84 10.01
CA TRP A 86 2.73 4.58 9.81
C TRP A 86 3.72 3.44 9.58
N VAL A 87 3.47 2.31 10.22
CA VAL A 87 4.29 1.11 10.07
C VAL A 87 3.41 -0.08 9.72
N CYS A 88 3.76 -0.76 8.62
CA CYS A 88 3.28 -2.10 8.34
C CYS A 88 4.07 -3.07 9.24
N CYS A 89 3.42 -3.59 10.29
CA CYS A 89 4.09 -4.35 11.34
C CYS A 89 4.19 -5.84 11.01
N ARG A 90 3.24 -6.35 10.24
CA ARG A 90 3.12 -7.79 9.96
C ARG A 90 2.30 -8.00 8.69
N GLU A 91 2.64 -9.03 7.92
CA GLU A 91 1.86 -9.46 6.77
C GLU A 91 1.38 -10.91 6.94
N TYR A 92 0.23 -11.20 6.35
CA TYR A 92 -0.22 -12.52 5.97
C TYR A 92 -0.31 -12.54 4.45
N TYR A 93 0.24 -13.57 3.83
CA TYR A 93 0.24 -13.72 2.38
C TYR A 93 -0.11 -15.17 2.03
N TYR A 94 -1.18 -15.38 1.26
CA TYR A 94 -1.58 -16.69 0.80
C TYR A 94 -1.97 -16.62 -0.68
N SER A 95 -1.22 -17.32 -1.52
CA SER A 95 -1.52 -17.45 -2.94
C SER A 95 -2.18 -18.81 -3.20
N GLY A 96 -3.47 -18.81 -3.52
CA GLY A 96 -4.19 -20.05 -3.85
C GLY A 96 -3.65 -20.75 -5.08
N ARG A 97 -2.94 -20.04 -5.97
CA ARG A 97 -2.25 -20.59 -7.13
C ARG A 97 -0.98 -21.34 -6.73
N ASP A 98 -0.17 -20.77 -5.87
CA ASP A 98 1.12 -21.36 -5.46
C ASP A 98 0.91 -22.53 -4.50
N GLU A 99 -0.14 -22.47 -3.68
CA GLU A 99 -0.54 -23.52 -2.75
C GLU A 99 -1.45 -24.59 -3.41
N GLU A 100 -1.78 -24.44 -4.70
CA GLU A 100 -2.71 -25.31 -5.46
C GLU A 100 -4.05 -25.54 -4.75
N ARG A 101 -4.44 -24.62 -3.87
CA ARG A 101 -5.66 -24.69 -3.07
C ARG A 101 -6.32 -23.33 -2.87
N GLN A 102 -7.60 -23.26 -3.20
CA GLN A 102 -8.44 -22.11 -2.85
C GLN A 102 -9.02 -22.30 -1.44
N LYS A 103 -9.02 -21.21 -0.66
CA LYS A 103 -9.70 -21.16 0.63
C LYS A 103 -11.08 -20.51 0.47
N THR A 104 -11.99 -20.92 1.35
CA THR A 104 -13.30 -20.29 1.51
C THR A 104 -13.20 -19.00 2.32
N ASP A 105 -14.25 -18.16 2.28
CA ASP A 105 -14.34 -16.95 3.10
C ASP A 105 -14.18 -17.27 4.59
N THR A 106 -14.75 -18.38 5.06
CA THR A 106 -14.65 -18.84 6.44
C THR A 106 -13.20 -19.19 6.81
N GLU A 107 -12.51 -19.94 5.96
CA GLU A 107 -11.10 -20.32 6.18
C GLU A 107 -10.19 -19.08 6.22
N TYR A 108 -10.40 -18.10 5.33
CA TYR A 108 -9.65 -16.84 5.36
C TYR A 108 -9.95 -16.01 6.62
N ALA A 109 -11.19 -16.05 7.10
CA ALA A 109 -11.55 -15.36 8.34
C ALA A 109 -10.95 -16.04 9.58
N ASP A 110 -10.85 -17.37 9.58
CA ASP A 110 -10.16 -18.15 10.62
C ASP A 110 -8.65 -17.82 10.63
N ASP A 111 -8.04 -17.79 9.46
CA ASP A 111 -6.64 -17.38 9.29
C ASP A 111 -6.40 -15.97 9.81
N LEU A 112 -7.29 -15.02 9.48
CA LEU A 112 -7.20 -13.64 9.94
C LEU A 112 -7.25 -13.58 11.48
N GLU A 113 -8.15 -14.31 12.13
CA GLU A 113 -8.26 -14.34 13.58
C GLU A 113 -7.01 -14.95 14.23
N GLN A 114 -6.51 -16.04 13.67
CA GLN A 114 -5.27 -16.68 14.15
C GLN A 114 -4.06 -15.73 13.95
N TRP A 115 -3.95 -15.09 12.78
CA TRP A 115 -2.86 -14.17 12.48
C TRP A 115 -2.91 -12.92 13.34
N LEU A 116 -4.07 -12.41 13.68
CA LEU A 116 -4.24 -11.28 14.60
C LEU A 116 -3.79 -11.62 16.03
N ALA A 117 -3.81 -12.91 16.42
CA ALA A 117 -3.31 -13.37 17.73
C ALA A 117 -3.88 -12.55 18.91
N GLY A 118 -5.18 -12.28 18.90
CA GLY A 118 -5.87 -11.50 19.93
C GLY A 118 -5.86 -9.97 19.74
N ILE A 119 -5.15 -9.45 18.75
CA ILE A 119 -5.23 -8.03 18.39
C ILE A 119 -6.60 -7.73 17.84
N LYS A 120 -7.25 -6.68 18.36
CA LYS A 120 -8.53 -6.18 17.85
C LYS A 120 -8.28 -4.94 17.00
N PRO A 121 -8.31 -5.03 15.65
CA PRO A 121 -8.12 -3.87 14.80
C PRO A 121 -9.30 -2.91 14.92
N VAL A 122 -9.02 -1.62 14.90
CA VAL A 122 -10.06 -0.57 14.89
C VAL A 122 -10.94 -0.69 13.65
N LYS A 123 -10.31 -1.03 12.51
CA LYS A 123 -11.01 -1.24 11.22
C LYS A 123 -10.20 -2.19 10.34
N ILE A 124 -10.93 -2.92 9.49
CA ILE A 124 -10.38 -3.63 8.35
C ILE A 124 -10.79 -2.85 7.09
N ILE A 125 -9.81 -2.46 6.27
CA ILE A 125 -10.00 -1.76 5.00
C ILE A 125 -9.89 -2.80 3.89
N ILE A 126 -10.91 -2.94 3.06
CA ILE A 126 -10.99 -3.99 2.04
C ILE A 126 -11.71 -3.48 0.80
N ASP A 127 -11.35 -4.02 -0.36
CA ASP A 127 -12.04 -3.74 -1.62
C ASP A 127 -13.54 -4.06 -1.52
N PRO A 128 -14.43 -3.16 -1.94
CA PRO A 128 -15.87 -3.40 -1.90
C PRO A 128 -16.35 -4.56 -2.77
N SER A 129 -15.55 -5.03 -3.74
CA SER A 129 -15.87 -6.20 -4.58
C SER A 129 -15.84 -7.53 -3.80
N ALA A 130 -15.10 -7.60 -2.68
CA ALA A 130 -15.03 -8.76 -1.79
C ALA A 130 -16.30 -8.91 -0.91
N ALA A 131 -17.48 -8.86 -1.51
CA ALA A 131 -18.74 -8.71 -0.78
C ALA A 131 -19.05 -9.89 0.16
N SER A 132 -18.74 -11.13 -0.24
CA SER A 132 -18.95 -12.33 0.56
C SER A 132 -18.03 -12.36 1.78
N PHE A 133 -16.75 -12.08 1.58
CA PHE A 133 -15.76 -12.01 2.67
C PHE A 133 -16.07 -10.86 3.64
N ILE A 134 -16.49 -9.69 3.13
CA ILE A 134 -16.97 -8.57 3.96
C ILE A 134 -18.15 -9.00 4.84
N ALA A 135 -19.11 -9.78 4.31
CA ALA A 135 -20.24 -10.28 5.08
C ALA A 135 -19.80 -11.22 6.19
N GLU A 136 -18.87 -12.13 5.90
CA GLU A 136 -18.30 -13.05 6.90
C GLU A 136 -17.56 -12.30 8.02
N LEU A 137 -16.71 -11.34 7.68
CA LEU A 137 -15.98 -10.53 8.66
C LEU A 137 -16.93 -9.71 9.56
N LYS A 138 -17.99 -9.14 8.99
CA LYS A 138 -19.02 -8.43 9.77
C LYS A 138 -19.76 -9.34 10.72
N LYS A 139 -20.09 -10.57 10.30
CA LYS A 139 -20.72 -11.61 11.15
C LYS A 139 -19.84 -11.94 12.35
N ARG A 140 -18.51 -11.90 12.19
CA ARG A 140 -17.52 -12.09 13.27
C ARG A 140 -17.28 -10.84 14.13
N GLY A 141 -17.98 -9.74 13.85
CA GLY A 141 -17.94 -8.52 14.66
C GLY A 141 -16.87 -7.51 14.26
N TYR A 142 -16.21 -7.69 13.11
CA TYR A 142 -15.22 -6.72 12.64
C TYR A 142 -15.86 -5.46 12.05
N THR A 143 -15.25 -4.32 12.32
CA THR A 143 -15.62 -3.03 11.68
C THR A 143 -14.95 -2.92 10.33
N ILE A 144 -15.76 -2.91 9.26
CA ILE A 144 -15.26 -2.87 7.88
C ILE A 144 -15.38 -1.47 7.30
N LYS A 145 -14.30 -1.02 6.65
CA LYS A 145 -14.26 0.17 5.81
C LYS A 145 -13.95 -0.22 4.38
N LYS A 146 -14.80 0.17 3.44
CA LYS A 146 -14.54 -0.04 2.02
C LYS A 146 -13.35 0.81 1.55
N ALA A 147 -12.43 0.21 0.82
CA ALA A 147 -11.31 0.90 0.20
C ALA A 147 -11.79 1.86 -0.90
N LYS A 148 -10.96 2.84 -1.22
CA LYS A 148 -11.07 3.65 -2.43
C LYS A 148 -10.19 3.00 -3.48
N ASN A 149 -10.75 2.72 -4.65
CA ASN A 149 -10.09 1.88 -5.67
C ASN A 149 -9.44 2.68 -6.81
N ASP A 150 -9.19 3.96 -6.64
CA ASP A 150 -8.40 4.71 -7.62
C ASP A 150 -6.93 4.34 -7.49
N VAL A 151 -6.45 3.55 -8.45
CA VAL A 151 -5.09 2.99 -8.45
C VAL A 151 -4.03 4.09 -8.55
N LEU A 152 -4.22 5.07 -9.44
CA LEU A 152 -3.23 6.13 -9.64
C LEU A 152 -3.17 7.08 -8.45
N ASP A 153 -4.31 7.38 -7.83
CA ASP A 153 -4.36 8.18 -6.60
C ASP A 153 -3.71 7.43 -5.43
N GLY A 154 -3.94 6.12 -5.35
CA GLY A 154 -3.28 5.24 -4.37
C GLY A 154 -1.75 5.25 -4.54
N ILE A 155 -1.26 5.03 -5.76
CA ILE A 155 0.18 5.06 -6.08
C ILE A 155 0.78 6.42 -5.69
N ARG A 156 0.16 7.53 -6.10
CA ARG A 156 0.64 8.89 -5.77
C ARG A 156 0.70 9.13 -4.27
N PHE A 157 -0.33 8.68 -3.56
CA PHE A 157 -0.40 8.84 -2.10
C PHE A 157 0.70 8.05 -1.40
N VAL A 158 0.88 6.77 -1.72
CA VAL A 158 1.93 5.92 -1.13
C VAL A 158 3.32 6.44 -1.48
N ALA A 159 3.57 6.82 -2.73
CA ALA A 159 4.83 7.43 -3.15
C ALA A 159 5.16 8.70 -2.35
N SER A 160 4.15 9.54 -2.08
CA SER A 160 4.30 10.73 -1.24
C SER A 160 4.69 10.37 0.20
N LEU A 161 4.03 9.36 0.80
CA LEU A 161 4.35 8.90 2.16
C LEU A 161 5.77 8.33 2.27
N LEU A 162 6.20 7.53 1.28
CA LEU A 162 7.57 7.01 1.21
C LEU A 162 8.58 8.15 1.11
N ASN A 163 8.36 9.09 0.18
CA ASN A 163 9.27 10.22 -0.01
C ASN A 163 9.42 11.09 1.24
N GLN A 164 8.33 11.30 1.98
CA GLN A 164 8.32 12.07 3.21
C GLN A 164 8.80 11.27 4.43
N GLY A 165 8.99 9.95 4.31
CA GLY A 165 9.36 9.08 5.42
C GLY A 165 8.23 8.88 6.44
N GLU A 166 6.98 9.06 5.99
CA GLU A 166 5.78 8.91 6.83
C GLU A 166 5.24 7.47 6.89
N ILE A 167 5.83 6.56 6.09
CA ILE A 167 5.52 5.13 6.08
C ILE A 167 6.79 4.31 6.19
N ALA A 168 6.71 3.19 6.90
CA ALA A 168 7.76 2.18 6.97
C ALA A 168 7.15 0.77 7.02
N ILE A 169 7.97 -0.23 6.77
CA ILE A 169 7.58 -1.62 6.65
C ILE A 169 8.51 -2.45 7.53
N SER A 170 7.97 -3.36 8.31
CA SER A 170 8.77 -4.33 9.07
C SER A 170 9.49 -5.29 8.12
N ASP A 171 10.71 -5.72 8.49
CA ASP A 171 11.42 -6.80 7.81
C ASP A 171 10.68 -8.15 7.86
N GLN A 172 9.64 -8.25 8.71
CA GLN A 172 8.72 -9.39 8.75
C GLN A 172 7.62 -9.36 7.69
N CYS A 173 7.68 -8.39 6.75
CA CYS A 173 6.78 -8.27 5.60
C CYS A 173 7.53 -8.47 4.27
N PRO A 174 8.12 -9.67 4.02
CA PRO A 174 9.02 -9.89 2.89
C PRO A 174 8.32 -9.75 1.53
N ASN A 175 7.04 -10.14 1.41
CA ASN A 175 6.30 -9.99 0.15
C ASN A 175 6.00 -8.52 -0.12
N THR A 176 5.55 -7.76 0.87
CA THR A 176 5.35 -6.30 0.75
C THR A 176 6.64 -5.60 0.31
N ILE A 177 7.79 -5.93 0.92
CA ILE A 177 9.10 -5.36 0.55
C ILE A 177 9.46 -5.70 -0.89
N LYS A 178 9.27 -6.97 -1.28
CA LYS A 178 9.53 -7.43 -2.65
C LYS A 178 8.66 -6.72 -3.67
N GLU A 179 7.38 -6.56 -3.39
CA GLU A 179 6.44 -5.90 -4.29
C GLU A 179 6.77 -4.41 -4.46
N PHE A 180 7.11 -3.69 -3.40
CA PHE A 180 7.60 -2.31 -3.53
C PHE A 180 8.82 -2.18 -4.45
N ALA A 181 9.73 -3.15 -4.42
CA ALA A 181 10.93 -3.14 -5.24
C ALA A 181 10.70 -3.58 -6.69
N SER A 182 9.56 -4.24 -6.98
CA SER A 182 9.29 -4.87 -8.28
C SER A 182 8.05 -4.35 -9.00
N TYR A 183 7.27 -3.45 -8.39
CA TYR A 183 6.06 -2.90 -8.99
C TYR A 183 6.41 -1.90 -10.09
N ILE A 184 6.00 -2.17 -11.32
CA ILE A 184 6.41 -1.46 -12.53
C ILE A 184 5.24 -0.93 -13.34
N TRP A 185 5.50 0.10 -14.14
CA TRP A 185 4.58 0.61 -15.14
C TRP A 185 4.46 -0.34 -16.34
N ASP A 186 3.28 -0.39 -16.95
CA ASP A 186 3.03 -1.09 -18.22
C ASP A 186 3.54 -0.22 -19.38
N GLU A 187 4.68 -0.60 -19.96
CA GLU A 187 5.32 0.13 -21.06
C GLU A 187 4.41 0.25 -22.28
N LYS A 188 3.64 -0.82 -22.61
CA LYS A 188 2.72 -0.78 -23.76
C LYS A 188 1.57 0.18 -23.54
N ALA A 189 1.06 0.27 -22.31
CA ALA A 189 0.05 1.27 -21.97
C ALA A 189 0.63 2.68 -22.00
N ALA A 190 1.86 2.85 -21.51
CA ALA A 190 2.56 4.14 -21.51
C ALA A 190 2.82 4.68 -22.93
N GLU A 191 3.18 3.82 -23.90
CA GLU A 191 3.29 4.17 -25.32
C GLU A 191 1.98 4.73 -25.91
N GLN A 192 0.85 4.30 -25.35
CA GLN A 192 -0.49 4.79 -25.73
C GLN A 192 -0.94 6.01 -24.90
N GLY A 193 -0.06 6.56 -24.07
CA GLY A 193 -0.36 7.70 -23.20
C GLY A 193 -1.20 7.34 -21.97
N VAL A 194 -1.29 6.06 -21.60
CA VAL A 194 -2.08 5.56 -20.45
C VAL A 194 -1.14 5.14 -19.33
N ASP A 195 -1.25 5.79 -18.18
CA ASP A 195 -0.53 5.36 -16.98
C ASP A 195 -1.25 4.19 -16.34
N LYS A 196 -0.64 3.02 -16.42
CA LYS A 196 -1.19 1.80 -15.86
C LYS A 196 -0.07 0.93 -15.30
N PRO A 197 -0.19 0.40 -14.07
CA PRO A 197 0.77 -0.57 -13.58
C PRO A 197 0.54 -1.94 -14.24
N VAL A 198 1.61 -2.74 -14.29
CA VAL A 198 1.52 -4.16 -14.63
C VAL A 198 0.77 -4.87 -13.50
N LYS A 199 -0.22 -5.69 -13.85
CA LYS A 199 -0.98 -6.51 -12.88
C LYS A 199 -0.21 -7.79 -12.53
N GLN A 200 0.94 -7.62 -11.88
CA GLN A 200 1.77 -8.68 -11.32
C GLN A 200 2.49 -8.14 -10.10
N PHE A 201 2.56 -8.93 -9.03
CA PHE A 201 3.20 -8.51 -7.77
C PHE A 201 2.60 -7.21 -7.21
N ASP A 202 1.27 -7.13 -7.16
CA ASP A 202 0.50 -5.95 -6.78
C ASP A 202 -0.54 -6.24 -5.69
N HIS A 203 -0.29 -7.25 -4.83
CA HIS A 203 -1.24 -7.73 -3.83
C HIS A 203 -0.90 -7.30 -2.40
N ALA A 204 0.38 -6.99 -2.09
CA ALA A 204 0.84 -6.63 -0.73
C ALA A 204 0.97 -5.12 -0.50
#